data_d6bd9b341ce0d8f8b981a9c2eeb92414
#
_entry.id   d6bd9b341ce0d8f8b981a9c2eeb92414
#
_cell.length_a   1.000
_cell.length_b   1.000
_cell.length_c   1.000
_cell.angle_alpha   90.00
_cell.angle_beta   90.00
_cell.angle_gamma   90.00
#
_symmetry.space_group_name_H-M   'P 1'
#
loop_
_entity.id
_entity.type
_entity.pdbx_description
1 polymer ?
#
loop_
_entity_poly.entity_id
_entity_poly.type
_entity_poly.pdbx_seq_one_letter_code
_entity_poly.pdbx_strand_id
1 'polypeptide(L)'
;MIENYKDKTIVFFGDSITDTCRTVQNKYTFGGGFVNMVKTEIDLCFPQLNINIYNEGISGNKTEDLINRIGDVISKKPDTVFLLIGINDIWHPYDQNITPNIKEIINRINYIIDTLKENQSEVVLLTPFLFPTNEHFEGLLPLFNELTKQLHAYIDTKNIKYIDSYELLKQSSPFDVTKDSIHPTIFGHGILAQAVINYLTK
;
A
#
# COMPACT_ATOMS: atom_id res chain seq x y z
N MET A 1 -7.30 11.49 16.60
CA MET A 1 -6.04 12.02 17.19
C MET A 1 -5.07 10.86 17.38
N ILE A 2 -3.77 11.08 17.18
CA ILE A 2 -2.73 10.02 17.21
C ILE A 2 -2.64 9.31 18.58
N GLU A 3 -3.09 9.95 19.66
CA GLU A 3 -3.15 9.35 20.99
C GLU A 3 -3.99 8.07 21.07
N ASN A 4 -4.92 7.89 20.14
CA ASN A 4 -5.71 6.66 20.01
C ASN A 4 -4.86 5.44 19.59
N TYR A 5 -3.64 5.68 19.10
CA TYR A 5 -2.68 4.65 18.68
C TYR A 5 -1.67 4.29 19.78
N LYS A 6 -1.82 4.80 21.00
CA LYS A 6 -0.95 4.42 22.11
C LYS A 6 -0.97 2.91 22.34
N ASP A 7 0.22 2.31 22.44
CA ASP A 7 0.45 0.87 22.59
C ASP A 7 -0.16 -0.01 21.48
N LYS A 8 -0.43 0.60 20.30
CA LYS A 8 -1.04 -0.06 19.15
C LYS A 8 0.01 -0.64 18.19
N THR A 9 -0.44 -1.62 17.41
CA THR A 9 0.36 -2.24 16.35
C THR A 9 -0.17 -1.82 14.98
N ILE A 10 0.70 -1.26 14.16
CA ILE A 10 0.43 -0.87 12.78
C ILE A 10 1.26 -1.76 11.85
N VAL A 11 0.62 -2.35 10.84
CA VAL A 11 1.29 -3.14 9.82
C VAL A 11 1.09 -2.50 8.45
N PHE A 12 2.17 -2.34 7.70
CA PHE A 12 2.12 -1.99 6.29
C PHE A 12 2.25 -3.25 5.46
N PHE A 13 1.21 -3.59 4.70
CA PHE A 13 1.09 -4.82 3.95
C PHE A 13 0.99 -4.54 2.45
N GLY A 14 1.87 -5.13 1.63
CA GLY A 14 1.88 -4.81 0.21
C GLY A 14 3.04 -5.41 -0.58
N ASP A 15 3.36 -4.75 -1.66
CA ASP A 15 4.37 -5.13 -2.66
C ASP A 15 5.70 -4.37 -2.52
N SER A 16 6.41 -4.15 -3.67
CA SER A 16 7.69 -3.44 -3.72
C SER A 16 7.62 -1.99 -3.25
N ILE A 17 6.47 -1.33 -3.39
CA ILE A 17 6.28 0.07 -2.97
C ILE A 17 6.27 0.14 -1.43
N THR A 18 5.82 -0.91 -0.76
CA THR A 18 5.86 -1.06 0.69
C THR A 18 7.20 -1.61 1.17
N ASP A 19 7.75 -2.62 0.46
CA ASP A 19 9.01 -3.30 0.78
C ASP A 19 10.21 -2.35 0.78
N THR A 20 10.42 -1.65 -0.32
CA THR A 20 11.53 -0.69 -0.54
C THR A 20 12.89 -1.19 -0.07
N CYS A 21 13.24 -2.42 -0.46
CA CYS A 21 14.50 -3.10 -0.13
C CYS A 21 14.71 -3.29 1.38
N ARG A 22 13.66 -3.56 2.15
CA ARG A 22 13.83 -3.94 3.56
C ARG A 22 14.59 -5.27 3.67
N THR A 23 15.33 -5.45 4.73
CA THR A 23 15.97 -6.74 5.03
C THR A 23 15.02 -7.60 5.84
N VAL A 24 14.42 -8.62 5.21
CA VAL A 24 13.39 -9.49 5.83
C VAL A 24 13.89 -10.16 7.11
N GLN A 25 15.19 -10.53 7.15
CA GLN A 25 15.81 -11.18 8.29
C GLN A 25 16.02 -10.25 9.50
N ASN A 26 15.90 -8.94 9.29
CA ASN A 26 16.06 -7.95 10.35
C ASN A 26 14.78 -7.11 10.48
N LYS A 27 13.97 -7.42 11.50
CA LYS A 27 12.72 -6.71 11.79
C LYS A 27 12.88 -5.20 12.07
N TYR A 28 14.11 -4.73 12.26
CA TYR A 28 14.40 -3.31 12.48
C TYR A 28 14.71 -2.56 11.18
N THR A 29 14.70 -3.23 10.03
CA THR A 29 14.86 -2.56 8.74
C THR A 29 13.50 -2.35 8.09
N PHE A 30 13.14 -1.09 7.88
CA PHE A 30 11.86 -0.68 7.32
C PHE A 30 11.93 -0.34 5.82
N GLY A 31 13.08 -0.61 5.17
CA GLY A 31 13.35 -0.21 3.79
C GLY A 31 13.69 1.28 3.66
N GLY A 32 13.83 1.76 2.42
CA GLY A 32 14.19 3.15 2.10
C GLY A 32 13.00 4.04 1.73
N GLY A 33 11.75 3.63 1.98
CA GLY A 33 10.56 4.31 1.49
C GLY A 33 9.64 4.84 2.60
N PHE A 34 8.36 5.02 2.23
CA PHE A 34 7.38 5.70 3.06
C PHE A 34 7.16 5.05 4.43
N VAL A 35 7.27 3.72 4.55
CA VAL A 35 7.12 3.03 5.84
C VAL A 35 8.19 3.46 6.83
N ASN A 36 9.45 3.54 6.38
CA ASN A 36 10.55 4.03 7.22
C ASN A 36 10.38 5.51 7.60
N MET A 37 9.87 6.33 6.69
CA MET A 37 9.59 7.75 6.98
C MET A 37 8.50 7.89 8.04
N VAL A 38 7.41 7.12 7.93
CA VAL A 38 6.33 7.08 8.94
C VAL A 38 6.87 6.61 10.28
N LYS A 39 7.64 5.52 10.30
CA LYS A 39 8.26 5.01 11.53
C LYS A 39 9.15 6.05 12.18
N THR A 40 10.01 6.70 11.40
CA THR A 40 10.93 7.75 11.90
C THR A 40 10.16 8.93 12.50
N GLU A 41 9.12 9.42 11.82
CA GLU A 41 8.30 10.54 12.30
C GLU A 41 7.61 10.18 13.61
N ILE A 42 7.02 8.98 13.70
CA ILE A 42 6.35 8.52 14.92
C ILE A 42 7.34 8.41 16.08
N ASP A 43 8.51 7.83 15.86
CA ASP A 43 9.52 7.64 16.92
C ASP A 43 10.08 8.97 17.42
N LEU A 44 10.24 9.96 16.53
CA LEU A 44 10.79 11.26 16.89
C LEU A 44 9.75 12.18 17.54
N CYS A 45 8.54 12.21 16.98
CA CYS A 45 7.53 13.19 17.40
C CYS A 45 6.58 12.65 18.48
N PHE A 46 6.40 11.32 18.57
CA PHE A 46 5.43 10.68 19.46
C PHE A 46 5.99 9.45 20.21
N PRO A 47 7.24 9.51 20.73
CA PRO A 47 7.88 8.33 21.37
C PRO A 47 7.10 7.80 22.57
N GLN A 48 6.32 8.66 23.25
CA GLN A 48 5.51 8.30 24.41
C GLN A 48 4.31 7.40 24.06
N LEU A 49 3.96 7.28 22.77
CA LEU A 49 2.82 6.47 22.33
C LEU A 49 3.17 4.98 22.18
N ASN A 50 4.47 4.61 22.15
CA ASN A 50 4.92 3.22 22.07
C ASN A 50 4.22 2.43 20.95
N ILE A 51 4.16 3.01 19.73
CA ILE A 51 3.49 2.40 18.59
C ILE A 51 4.41 1.37 17.94
N ASN A 52 3.95 0.13 17.83
CA ASN A 52 4.67 -0.91 17.11
C ASN A 52 4.38 -0.82 15.62
N ILE A 53 5.42 -0.70 14.78
CA ILE A 53 5.27 -0.66 13.32
C ILE A 53 6.00 -1.85 12.71
N TYR A 54 5.35 -2.49 11.72
CA TYR A 54 5.91 -3.56 10.91
C TYR A 54 5.77 -3.24 9.43
N ASN A 55 6.83 -3.52 8.67
CA ASN A 55 6.80 -3.51 7.22
C ASN A 55 6.67 -4.95 6.72
N GLU A 56 5.52 -5.29 6.14
CA GLU A 56 5.21 -6.56 5.51
C GLU A 56 5.05 -6.42 3.99
N GLY A 57 5.81 -5.52 3.38
CA GLY A 57 5.99 -5.46 1.94
C GLY A 57 6.89 -6.58 1.44
N ILE A 58 6.58 -7.15 0.27
CA ILE A 58 7.46 -8.05 -0.49
C ILE A 58 7.39 -7.67 -1.96
N SER A 59 8.53 -7.35 -2.55
CA SER A 59 8.64 -6.95 -3.96
C SER A 59 8.04 -7.99 -4.89
N GLY A 60 7.26 -7.52 -5.88
CA GLY A 60 6.63 -8.38 -6.89
C GLY A 60 5.32 -9.02 -6.44
N ASN A 61 4.93 -8.93 -5.17
CA ASN A 61 3.68 -9.54 -4.71
C ASN A 61 2.46 -9.01 -5.43
N LYS A 62 1.56 -9.93 -5.74
CA LYS A 62 0.19 -9.74 -6.22
C LYS A 62 -0.81 -9.99 -5.08
N THR A 63 -2.07 -9.72 -5.31
CA THR A 63 -3.14 -9.98 -4.35
C THR A 63 -3.17 -11.45 -3.89
N GLU A 64 -2.89 -12.40 -4.78
CA GLU A 64 -2.81 -13.83 -4.46
C GLU A 64 -1.68 -14.15 -3.47
N ASP A 65 -0.50 -13.52 -3.65
CA ASP A 65 0.63 -13.70 -2.75
C ASP A 65 0.33 -13.17 -1.35
N LEU A 66 -0.40 -12.05 -1.27
CA LEU A 66 -0.84 -11.52 0.02
C LEU A 66 -1.81 -12.47 0.73
N ILE A 67 -2.75 -13.08 0.01
CA ILE A 67 -3.65 -14.09 0.58
C ILE A 67 -2.84 -15.26 1.16
N ASN A 68 -1.85 -15.76 0.43
CA ASN A 68 -1.03 -16.90 0.84
C ASN A 68 -0.21 -16.64 2.10
N ARG A 69 0.09 -15.38 2.43
CA ARG A 69 0.88 -14.98 3.61
C ARG A 69 0.15 -14.06 4.59
N ILE A 70 -1.17 -13.95 4.49
CA ILE A 70 -1.96 -13.09 5.38
C ILE A 70 -1.80 -13.49 6.87
N GLY A 71 -1.51 -14.76 7.13
CA GLY A 71 -1.21 -15.27 8.47
C GLY A 71 -0.01 -14.59 9.12
N ASP A 72 1.00 -14.17 8.35
CA ASP A 72 2.16 -13.44 8.86
C ASP A 72 1.77 -12.08 9.46
N VAL A 73 0.78 -11.42 8.85
CA VAL A 73 0.23 -10.15 9.33
C VAL A 73 -0.65 -10.39 10.55
N ILE A 74 -1.58 -11.36 10.49
CA ILE A 74 -2.50 -11.67 11.59
C ILE A 74 -1.75 -12.07 12.85
N SER A 75 -0.64 -12.80 12.74
CA SER A 75 0.19 -13.23 13.88
C SER A 75 0.74 -12.06 14.69
N LYS A 76 0.85 -10.86 14.10
CA LYS A 76 1.28 -9.63 14.78
C LYS A 76 0.16 -8.93 15.54
N LYS A 77 -1.08 -9.43 15.41
CA LYS A 77 -2.29 -8.85 16.01
C LYS A 77 -2.41 -7.35 15.74
N PRO A 78 -2.41 -6.92 14.46
CA PRO A 78 -2.42 -5.51 14.13
C PRO A 78 -3.74 -4.85 14.53
N ASP A 79 -3.66 -3.67 15.13
CA ASP A 79 -4.82 -2.80 15.32
C ASP A 79 -5.20 -2.11 14.01
N THR A 80 -4.19 -1.76 13.19
CA THR A 80 -4.40 -1.12 11.88
C THR A 80 -3.46 -1.72 10.84
N VAL A 81 -4.00 -2.00 9.67
CA VAL A 81 -3.24 -2.43 8.49
C VAL A 81 -3.41 -1.40 7.37
N PHE A 82 -2.28 -0.81 6.94
CA PHE A 82 -2.21 -0.06 5.69
C PHE A 82 -1.90 -1.01 4.55
N LEU A 83 -2.85 -1.19 3.64
CA LEU A 83 -2.77 -2.12 2.51
C LEU A 83 -2.51 -1.36 1.21
N LEU A 84 -1.42 -1.67 0.49
CA LEU A 84 -1.13 -1.15 -0.84
C LEU A 84 -0.79 -2.31 -1.76
N ILE A 85 -1.68 -2.61 -2.74
CA ILE A 85 -1.56 -3.77 -3.62
C ILE A 85 -2.38 -3.58 -4.91
N GLY A 86 -2.05 -4.31 -5.95
CA GLY A 86 -2.87 -4.45 -7.15
C GLY A 86 -2.16 -4.06 -8.46
N ILE A 87 -1.09 -3.27 -8.41
CA ILE A 87 -0.39 -2.87 -9.64
C ILE A 87 0.28 -4.07 -10.33
N ASN A 88 0.89 -4.99 -9.58
CA ASN A 88 1.53 -6.19 -10.12
C ASN A 88 0.51 -7.19 -10.67
N ASP A 89 -0.74 -7.16 -10.21
CA ASP A 89 -1.82 -8.00 -10.72
C ASP A 89 -2.20 -7.66 -12.17
N ILE A 90 -1.93 -6.43 -12.61
CA ILE A 90 -2.16 -6.01 -14.00
C ILE A 90 -0.86 -5.92 -14.79
N TRP A 91 0.25 -5.48 -14.18
CA TRP A 91 1.52 -5.28 -14.86
C TRP A 91 2.17 -6.60 -15.30
N HIS A 92 2.35 -7.57 -14.38
CA HIS A 92 3.01 -8.83 -14.73
C HIS A 92 2.27 -9.64 -15.82
N PRO A 93 0.93 -9.78 -15.79
CA PRO A 93 0.21 -10.38 -16.91
C PRO A 93 0.35 -9.59 -18.21
N TYR A 94 0.30 -8.26 -18.17
CA TYR A 94 0.48 -7.39 -19.34
C TYR A 94 1.83 -7.66 -20.03
N ASP A 95 2.93 -7.76 -19.28
CA ASP A 95 4.26 -8.09 -19.79
C ASP A 95 4.31 -9.47 -20.46
N GLN A 96 3.43 -10.38 -20.07
CA GLN A 96 3.29 -11.72 -20.62
C GLN A 96 2.23 -11.82 -21.72
N ASN A 97 1.65 -10.71 -22.17
CA ASN A 97 0.51 -10.65 -23.10
C ASN A 97 -0.71 -11.44 -22.59
N ILE A 98 -0.94 -11.49 -21.29
CA ILE A 98 -2.09 -12.11 -20.66
C ILE A 98 -3.03 -11.00 -20.18
N THR A 99 -4.32 -11.11 -20.51
CA THR A 99 -5.33 -10.17 -20.02
C THR A 99 -5.70 -10.52 -18.58
N PRO A 100 -5.45 -9.63 -17.59
CA PRO A 100 -5.80 -9.88 -16.20
C PRO A 100 -7.32 -9.83 -15.98
N ASN A 101 -7.81 -10.62 -15.04
CA ASN A 101 -9.21 -10.56 -14.61
C ASN A 101 -9.37 -9.53 -13.48
N ILE A 102 -9.73 -8.31 -13.82
CA ILE A 102 -9.86 -7.20 -12.86
C ILE A 102 -10.88 -7.53 -11.75
N LYS A 103 -12.00 -8.16 -12.09
CA LYS A 103 -13.01 -8.54 -11.09
C LYS A 103 -12.43 -9.52 -10.05
N GLU A 104 -11.59 -10.43 -10.48
CA GLU A 104 -10.94 -11.38 -9.57
C GLU A 104 -9.93 -10.68 -8.65
N ILE A 105 -9.19 -9.70 -9.17
CA ILE A 105 -8.29 -8.86 -8.37
C ILE A 105 -9.09 -8.15 -7.26
N ILE A 106 -10.21 -7.52 -7.60
CA ILE A 106 -11.08 -6.86 -6.62
C ILE A 106 -11.63 -7.86 -5.59
N ASN A 107 -12.03 -9.05 -6.01
CA ASN A 107 -12.51 -10.09 -5.09
C ASN A 107 -11.40 -10.53 -4.11
N ARG A 108 -10.14 -10.64 -4.57
CA ARG A 108 -9.00 -10.95 -3.71
C ARG A 108 -8.70 -9.82 -2.72
N ILE A 109 -8.77 -8.56 -3.17
CA ILE A 109 -8.65 -7.40 -2.27
C ILE A 109 -9.76 -7.43 -1.20
N ASN A 110 -11.02 -7.70 -1.61
CA ASN A 110 -12.12 -7.86 -0.66
C ASN A 110 -11.84 -8.96 0.36
N TYR A 111 -11.38 -10.12 -0.09
CA TYR A 111 -11.05 -11.24 0.80
C TYR A 111 -9.97 -10.86 1.82
N ILE A 112 -8.91 -10.17 1.39
CA ILE A 112 -7.84 -9.70 2.28
C ILE A 112 -8.41 -8.75 3.33
N ILE A 113 -9.20 -7.77 2.90
CA ILE A 113 -9.80 -6.76 3.79
C ILE A 113 -10.75 -7.42 4.81
N ASP A 114 -11.64 -8.29 4.34
CA ASP A 114 -12.62 -8.97 5.20
C ASP A 114 -11.89 -9.88 6.21
N THR A 115 -10.90 -10.66 5.77
CA THR A 115 -10.08 -11.50 6.65
C THR A 115 -9.36 -10.70 7.74
N LEU A 116 -8.77 -9.55 7.40
CA LEU A 116 -8.11 -8.69 8.38
C LEU A 116 -9.11 -8.07 9.36
N LYS A 117 -10.29 -7.64 8.89
CA LYS A 117 -11.36 -7.11 9.75
C LYS A 117 -11.94 -8.17 10.68
N GLU A 118 -12.12 -9.40 10.22
CA GLU A 118 -12.54 -10.54 11.06
C GLU A 118 -11.54 -10.82 12.18
N ASN A 119 -10.26 -10.52 11.95
CA ASN A 119 -9.19 -10.57 12.95
C ASN A 119 -9.00 -9.25 13.72
N GLN A 120 -10.04 -8.40 13.76
CA GLN A 120 -10.15 -7.18 14.56
C GLN A 120 -9.21 -6.05 14.13
N SER A 121 -8.66 -6.09 12.93
CA SER A 121 -7.84 -5.02 12.39
C SER A 121 -8.69 -3.97 11.67
N GLU A 122 -8.42 -2.70 11.90
CA GLU A 122 -8.84 -1.65 10.98
C GLU A 122 -8.00 -1.76 9.70
N VAL A 123 -8.64 -1.65 8.53
CA VAL A 123 -7.92 -1.66 7.26
C VAL A 123 -8.07 -0.32 6.56
N VAL A 124 -6.95 0.26 6.17
CA VAL A 124 -6.85 1.48 5.37
C VAL A 124 -6.19 1.14 4.05
N LEU A 125 -6.94 1.23 2.96
CA LEU A 125 -6.43 0.93 1.63
C LEU A 125 -5.70 2.17 1.06
N LEU A 126 -4.44 2.00 0.63
CA LEU A 126 -3.77 2.94 -0.25
C LEU A 126 -4.04 2.50 -1.68
N THR A 127 -4.65 3.37 -2.50
CA THR A 127 -4.95 3.00 -3.89
C THR A 127 -3.66 2.81 -4.70
N PRO A 128 -3.61 1.83 -5.63
CA PRO A 128 -2.49 1.71 -6.55
C PRO A 128 -2.40 2.96 -7.44
N PHE A 129 -1.22 3.20 -7.99
CA PHE A 129 -0.98 4.32 -8.90
C PHE A 129 -0.05 3.91 -10.05
N LEU A 130 -0.15 4.63 -11.15
CA LEU A 130 0.65 4.47 -12.35
C LEU A 130 0.83 5.85 -13.00
N PHE A 131 2.09 6.24 -13.25
CA PHE A 131 2.45 7.50 -13.91
C PHE A 131 3.39 7.20 -15.08
N PRO A 132 2.84 6.91 -16.28
CA PRO A 132 3.66 6.49 -17.41
C PRO A 132 4.74 7.50 -17.76
N THR A 133 5.97 7.00 -17.91
CA THR A 133 7.15 7.74 -18.35
C THR A 133 7.71 7.21 -19.68
N ASN A 134 7.05 6.19 -20.25
CA ASN A 134 7.40 5.58 -21.53
C ASN A 134 6.18 4.86 -22.15
N GLU A 135 6.29 4.54 -23.45
CA GLU A 135 5.21 3.90 -24.23
C GLU A 135 4.71 2.56 -23.65
N HIS A 136 5.61 1.79 -23.04
CA HIS A 136 5.23 0.50 -22.45
C HIS A 136 4.17 0.69 -21.34
N PHE A 137 4.41 1.63 -20.42
CA PHE A 137 3.47 1.92 -19.35
C PHE A 137 2.27 2.76 -19.79
N GLU A 138 2.38 3.52 -20.90
CA GLU A 138 1.20 4.12 -21.54
C GLU A 138 0.24 3.03 -22.03
N GLY A 139 0.76 1.92 -22.59
CA GLY A 139 -0.03 0.76 -22.97
C GLY A 139 -0.73 0.05 -21.80
N LEU A 140 -0.25 0.20 -20.57
CA LEU A 140 -0.88 -0.38 -19.37
C LEU A 140 -2.05 0.47 -18.84
N LEU A 141 -2.15 1.75 -19.23
CA LEU A 141 -3.20 2.67 -18.74
C LEU A 141 -4.63 2.16 -18.85
N PRO A 142 -5.06 1.50 -19.94
CA PRO A 142 -6.44 1.00 -20.03
C PRO A 142 -6.77 0.00 -18.91
N LEU A 143 -5.83 -0.90 -18.57
CA LEU A 143 -6.01 -1.88 -17.50
C LEU A 143 -5.96 -1.19 -16.11
N PHE A 144 -5.07 -0.24 -15.94
CA PHE A 144 -4.98 0.56 -14.71
C PHE A 144 -6.27 1.36 -14.45
N ASN A 145 -6.80 2.02 -15.48
CA ASN A 145 -8.05 2.79 -15.38
C ASN A 145 -9.24 1.89 -15.04
N GLU A 146 -9.31 0.68 -15.61
CA GLU A 146 -10.37 -0.27 -15.28
C GLU A 146 -10.21 -0.81 -13.85
N LEU A 147 -8.99 -1.12 -13.41
CA LEU A 147 -8.71 -1.54 -12.03
C LEU A 147 -9.14 -0.46 -11.04
N THR A 148 -8.70 0.78 -11.23
CA THR A 148 -9.00 1.88 -10.31
C THR A 148 -10.48 2.23 -10.28
N LYS A 149 -11.16 2.21 -11.43
CA LYS A 149 -12.62 2.39 -11.53
C LYS A 149 -13.38 1.34 -10.70
N GLN A 150 -13.06 0.05 -10.88
CA GLN A 150 -13.71 -1.02 -10.12
C GLN A 150 -13.34 -0.97 -8.63
N LEU A 151 -12.10 -0.60 -8.30
CA LEU A 151 -11.66 -0.45 -6.92
C LEU A 151 -12.39 0.67 -6.19
N HIS A 152 -12.56 1.85 -6.81
CA HIS A 152 -13.32 2.94 -6.22
C HIS A 152 -14.80 2.57 -6.04
N ALA A 153 -15.42 1.94 -7.02
CA ALA A 153 -16.80 1.44 -6.87
C ALA A 153 -16.93 0.44 -5.70
N TYR A 154 -15.93 -0.42 -5.50
CA TYR A 154 -15.87 -1.33 -4.36
C TYR A 154 -15.70 -0.58 -3.03
N ILE A 155 -14.77 0.39 -2.97
CA ILE A 155 -14.52 1.25 -1.80
C ILE A 155 -15.82 1.93 -1.35
N ASP A 156 -16.53 2.57 -2.28
CA ASP A 156 -17.78 3.29 -2.03
C ASP A 156 -18.87 2.35 -1.52
N THR A 157 -19.03 1.19 -2.19
CA THR A 157 -20.07 0.20 -1.83
C THR A 157 -19.85 -0.40 -0.44
N LYS A 158 -18.60 -0.62 -0.05
CA LYS A 158 -18.22 -1.27 1.22
C LYS A 158 -17.84 -0.29 2.32
N ASN A 159 -17.84 1.01 2.02
CA ASN A 159 -17.39 2.06 2.95
C ASN A 159 -16.01 1.74 3.54
N ILE A 160 -15.04 1.46 2.65
CA ILE A 160 -13.66 1.16 3.03
C ILE A 160 -12.92 2.46 3.30
N LYS A 161 -12.20 2.53 4.42
CA LYS A 161 -11.26 3.63 4.67
C LYS A 161 -10.11 3.56 3.68
N TYR A 162 -9.77 4.68 3.05
CA TYR A 162 -8.69 4.69 2.06
C TYR A 162 -7.94 6.02 2.00
N ILE A 163 -6.76 5.95 1.43
CA ILE A 163 -5.94 7.08 1.01
C ILE A 163 -5.81 6.98 -0.51
N ASP A 164 -6.26 8.00 -1.24
CA ASP A 164 -6.12 8.02 -2.69
C ASP A 164 -4.70 8.44 -3.09
N SER A 165 -3.83 7.43 -3.20
CA SER A 165 -2.41 7.64 -3.51
C SER A 165 -2.22 8.25 -4.89
N TYR A 166 -3.04 7.86 -5.88
CA TYR A 166 -2.98 8.41 -7.24
C TYR A 166 -3.32 9.90 -7.24
N GLU A 167 -4.41 10.30 -6.59
CA GLU A 167 -4.83 11.69 -6.52
C GLU A 167 -3.82 12.59 -5.79
N LEU A 168 -3.12 12.05 -4.79
CA LEU A 168 -2.08 12.79 -4.08
C LEU A 168 -0.82 12.99 -4.94
N LEU A 169 -0.35 11.92 -5.59
CA LEU A 169 0.88 11.94 -6.36
C LEU A 169 0.73 12.71 -7.68
N LYS A 170 -0.44 12.66 -8.34
CA LYS A 170 -0.67 13.35 -9.62
C LYS A 170 -0.59 14.87 -9.56
N GLN A 171 -0.53 15.46 -8.37
CA GLN A 171 -0.34 16.89 -8.19
C GLN A 171 1.08 17.34 -8.54
N SER A 172 1.99 16.41 -8.77
CA SER A 172 3.37 16.63 -9.15
C SER A 172 3.68 15.98 -10.50
N SER A 173 4.81 16.35 -11.11
CA SER A 173 5.24 15.72 -12.36
C SER A 173 5.47 14.21 -12.18
N PRO A 174 5.10 13.34 -13.15
CA PRO A 174 5.43 11.92 -13.12
C PRO A 174 6.89 11.60 -12.79
N PHE A 175 7.82 12.37 -13.36
CA PHE A 175 9.26 12.20 -13.13
C PHE A 175 9.73 12.61 -11.74
N ASP A 176 8.97 13.46 -11.04
CA ASP A 176 9.26 13.83 -9.66
C ASP A 176 8.78 12.75 -8.68
N VAL A 177 7.68 12.08 -8.99
CA VAL A 177 7.03 11.15 -8.05
C VAL A 177 7.35 9.68 -8.28
N THR A 178 7.71 9.27 -9.52
CA THR A 178 8.11 7.88 -9.83
C THR A 178 9.44 7.80 -10.57
N LYS A 179 10.20 6.71 -10.36
CA LYS A 179 11.49 6.43 -11.02
C LYS A 179 11.29 5.78 -12.39
N ASP A 180 10.27 4.96 -12.52
CA ASP A 180 10.05 4.03 -13.63
C ASP A 180 8.56 3.83 -13.94
N SER A 181 7.73 4.83 -13.71
CA SER A 181 6.27 4.82 -13.85
C SER A 181 5.51 4.20 -12.67
N ILE A 182 6.12 3.36 -11.85
CA ILE A 182 5.47 2.60 -10.76
C ILE A 182 6.12 2.89 -9.40
N HIS A 183 7.45 2.73 -9.31
CA HIS A 183 8.14 2.85 -8.04
C HIS A 183 8.39 4.31 -7.67
N PRO A 184 7.95 4.77 -6.49
CA PRO A 184 8.12 6.15 -6.08
C PRO A 184 9.60 6.57 -5.98
N THR A 185 9.85 7.82 -6.29
CA THR A 185 11.08 8.52 -5.87
C THR A 185 11.05 8.74 -4.36
N ILE A 186 12.16 9.26 -3.81
CA ILE A 186 12.17 9.66 -2.40
C ILE A 186 11.09 10.72 -2.10
N PHE A 187 10.82 11.62 -3.06
CA PHE A 187 9.78 12.63 -2.95
C PHE A 187 8.37 12.01 -2.99
N GLY A 188 8.12 11.05 -3.92
CA GLY A 188 6.86 10.31 -3.97
C GLY A 188 6.61 9.51 -2.69
N HIS A 189 7.64 8.86 -2.13
CA HIS A 189 7.54 8.22 -0.81
C HIS A 189 7.24 9.23 0.31
N GLY A 190 7.80 10.44 0.25
CA GLY A 190 7.50 11.51 1.21
C GLY A 190 6.02 11.90 1.19
N ILE A 191 5.41 12.02 0.00
CA ILE A 191 3.97 12.30 -0.15
C ILE A 191 3.13 11.18 0.50
N LEU A 192 3.45 9.92 0.23
CA LEU A 192 2.74 8.78 0.82
C LEU A 192 2.89 8.74 2.35
N ALA A 193 4.10 8.99 2.85
CA ALA A 193 4.36 9.04 4.29
C ALA A 193 3.54 10.14 4.97
N GLN A 194 3.54 11.34 4.39
CA GLN A 194 2.76 12.47 4.93
C GLN A 194 1.26 12.18 4.94
N ALA A 195 0.74 11.47 3.92
CA ALA A 195 -0.66 11.09 3.86
C ALA A 195 -1.02 10.10 4.99
N VAL A 196 -0.16 9.12 5.27
CA VAL A 196 -0.33 8.18 6.38
C VAL A 196 -0.26 8.92 7.73
N ILE A 197 0.72 9.80 7.93
CA ILE A 197 0.83 10.60 9.16
C ILE A 197 -0.42 11.47 9.35
N ASN A 198 -0.88 12.13 8.30
CA ASN A 198 -2.11 12.93 8.35
C ASN A 198 -3.34 12.07 8.72
N TYR A 199 -3.40 10.82 8.25
CA TYR A 199 -4.46 9.89 8.63
C TYR A 199 -4.40 9.55 10.12
N LEU A 200 -3.22 9.24 10.65
CA LEU A 200 -3.01 8.85 12.05
C LEU A 200 -3.22 10.02 13.04
N THR A 201 -3.01 11.27 12.59
CA THR A 201 -3.08 12.45 13.45
C THR A 201 -4.44 13.16 13.45
N LYS A 202 -5.34 12.82 12.51
CA LYS A 202 -6.73 13.28 12.50
C LYS A 202 -7.51 12.67 13.67
#